data_43c4bf5027ea7a10495b61eead97d307
#
_entry.id   43c4bf5027ea7a10495b61eead97d307
#
_cell.length_a   1.000
_cell.length_b   1.000
_cell.length_c   1.000
_cell.angle_alpha   90.00
_cell.angle_beta   90.00
_cell.angle_gamma   90.00
#
_symmetry.space_group_name_H-M   'P 1'
#
loop_
_entity.id
_entity.type
_entity.pdbx_description
1 polymer ?
#
loop_
_entity_poly.entity_id
_entity_poly.type
_entity_poly.pdbx_seq_one_letter_code
_entity_poly.pdbx_strand_id
1 'polypeptide(L)'
;FISSFDQYLQSKGYHVNTIAKHMKHLKRHINVAINKEYMEIQKYAFRKYKIKSVENKHTHLSPDELYKIEKLSLGDKYARLEKTKDAFLFCCYAGMRYSDFVNLTAENIVKIQKDTWLIYKTIKTRIEVRLPLYLLFKGKGLQILNKYQDNLSDFFKLRDNSNVNKE
;
A
#
# COMPACT_ATOMS: atom_id res chain seq x y z
N PHE A 1 16.97 31.17 -6.40
CA PHE A 1 17.28 29.82 -5.90
C PHE A 1 16.16 28.81 -6.19
N ILE A 2 14.91 29.03 -5.71
CA ILE A 2 13.82 28.03 -5.85
C ILE A 2 13.54 27.70 -7.32
N SER A 3 13.43 28.72 -8.18
CA SER A 3 13.20 28.49 -9.63
C SER A 3 14.38 27.80 -10.31
N SER A 4 15.61 28.17 -9.93
CA SER A 4 16.81 27.51 -10.49
C SER A 4 16.92 26.05 -10.04
N PHE A 5 16.53 25.74 -8.82
CA PHE A 5 16.48 24.38 -8.32
C PHE A 5 15.40 23.55 -9.04
N ASP A 6 14.22 24.14 -9.28
CA ASP A 6 13.17 23.51 -10.10
C ASP A 6 13.68 23.18 -11.51
N GLN A 7 14.28 24.16 -12.20
CA GLN A 7 14.87 23.98 -13.53
C GLN A 7 15.96 22.90 -13.53
N TYR A 8 16.80 22.86 -12.51
CA TYR A 8 17.80 21.80 -12.35
C TYR A 8 17.16 20.41 -12.24
N LEU A 9 16.12 20.25 -11.43
CA LEU A 9 15.42 18.97 -11.31
C LEU A 9 14.75 18.56 -12.63
N GLN A 10 14.18 19.52 -13.37
CA GLN A 10 13.62 19.28 -14.71
C GLN A 10 14.72 18.83 -15.70
N SER A 11 15.88 19.49 -15.68
CA SER A 11 17.00 19.11 -16.55
C SER A 11 17.55 17.71 -16.27
N LYS A 12 17.33 17.19 -15.06
CA LYS A 12 17.64 15.80 -14.69
C LYS A 12 16.56 14.79 -15.07
N GLY A 13 15.50 15.23 -15.76
CA GLY A 13 14.41 14.36 -16.21
C GLY A 13 13.44 13.90 -15.12
N TYR A 14 13.41 14.54 -13.95
CA TYR A 14 12.46 14.17 -12.90
C TYR A 14 11.02 14.48 -13.32
N HIS A 15 10.12 13.54 -13.01
CA HIS A 15 8.68 13.75 -13.22
C HIS A 15 8.14 14.88 -12.34
N VAL A 16 7.14 15.64 -12.84
CA VAL A 16 6.55 16.82 -12.16
C VAL A 16 6.17 16.54 -10.71
N ASN A 17 5.55 15.38 -10.42
CA ASN A 17 5.16 15.03 -9.06
C ASN A 17 6.36 14.71 -8.14
N THR A 18 7.46 14.23 -8.71
CA THR A 18 8.73 14.03 -7.96
C THR A 18 9.32 15.38 -7.61
N ILE A 19 9.34 16.33 -8.55
CA ILE A 19 9.77 17.70 -8.31
C ILE A 19 8.87 18.34 -7.24
N ALA A 20 7.56 18.20 -7.37
CA ALA A 20 6.61 18.69 -6.38
C ALA A 20 6.89 18.15 -4.97
N LYS A 21 7.25 16.87 -4.85
CA LYS A 21 7.64 16.27 -3.58
C LYS A 21 8.89 16.93 -2.99
N HIS A 22 9.94 17.11 -3.76
CA HIS A 22 11.16 17.80 -3.32
C HIS A 22 10.88 19.24 -2.90
N MET A 23 10.08 19.97 -3.68
CA MET A 23 9.69 21.36 -3.38
C MET A 23 8.84 21.45 -2.10
N LYS A 24 7.93 20.51 -1.86
CA LYS A 24 7.16 20.43 -0.60
C LYS A 24 8.06 20.18 0.60
N HIS A 25 9.06 19.31 0.47
CA HIS A 25 10.04 19.08 1.55
C HIS A 25 10.86 20.33 1.82
N LEU A 26 11.41 20.98 0.79
CA LEU A 26 12.17 22.22 0.94
C LEU A 26 11.34 23.32 1.60
N LYS A 27 10.09 23.51 1.13
CA LYS A 27 9.14 24.46 1.72
C LYS A 27 8.91 24.19 3.21
N ARG A 28 8.75 22.91 3.59
CA ARG A 28 8.58 22.53 5.00
C ARG A 28 9.79 22.95 5.84
N HIS A 29 11.02 22.71 5.36
CA HIS A 29 12.23 23.09 6.11
C HIS A 29 12.39 24.60 6.23
N ILE A 30 12.10 25.36 5.17
CA ILE A 30 12.10 26.82 5.22
C ILE A 30 11.06 27.35 6.22
N ASN A 31 9.86 26.79 6.24
CA ASN A 31 8.84 27.15 7.23
C ASN A 31 9.29 26.85 8.67
N VAL A 32 9.97 25.71 8.89
CA VAL A 32 10.53 25.39 10.22
C VAL A 32 11.62 26.39 10.60
N ALA A 33 12.49 26.81 9.66
CA ALA A 33 13.53 27.80 9.92
C ALA A 33 12.94 29.17 10.30
N ILE A 34 11.87 29.58 9.63
CA ILE A 34 11.14 30.83 9.97
C ILE A 34 10.50 30.71 11.35
N ASN A 35 9.78 29.60 11.62
CA ASN A 35 9.09 29.41 12.91
C ASN A 35 10.06 29.32 14.11
N LYS A 36 11.31 28.90 13.85
CA LYS A 36 12.39 28.88 14.86
C LYS A 36 13.24 30.13 14.87
N GLU A 37 12.84 31.18 14.15
CA GLU A 37 13.54 32.46 14.05
C GLU A 37 14.97 32.36 13.46
N TYR A 38 15.31 31.25 12.79
CA TYR A 38 16.58 31.10 12.08
C TYR A 38 16.61 31.86 10.76
N MET A 39 15.43 32.25 10.25
CA MET A 39 15.27 32.98 9.01
C MET A 39 14.12 33.97 9.11
N GLU A 40 14.37 35.20 8.66
CA GLU A 40 13.35 36.24 8.59
C GLU A 40 12.25 35.91 7.57
N ILE A 41 10.99 36.22 7.91
CA ILE A 41 9.83 35.96 7.04
C ILE A 41 9.90 36.73 5.71
N GLN A 42 10.57 37.89 5.70
CA GLN A 42 10.79 38.68 4.50
C GLN A 42 11.59 37.91 3.44
N LYS A 43 12.47 37.01 3.86
CA LYS A 43 13.31 36.13 3.01
C LYS A 43 12.61 34.88 2.53
N TYR A 44 11.29 34.73 2.76
CA TYR A 44 10.55 33.54 2.39
C TYR A 44 10.55 33.28 0.88
N ALA A 45 11.32 32.26 0.46
CA ALA A 45 11.65 32.00 -0.93
C ALA A 45 10.45 31.48 -1.76
N PHE A 46 9.42 30.93 -1.13
CA PHE A 46 8.24 30.39 -1.82
C PHE A 46 7.11 31.42 -2.02
N ARG A 47 7.31 32.70 -1.68
CA ARG A 47 6.28 33.75 -1.80
C ARG A 47 5.67 33.82 -3.21
N LYS A 48 6.53 33.73 -4.25
CA LYS A 48 6.13 33.83 -5.66
C LYS A 48 6.18 32.50 -6.42
N TYR A 49 6.56 31.41 -5.75
CA TYR A 49 6.68 30.09 -6.38
C TYR A 49 5.49 29.21 -6.04
N LYS A 50 4.78 28.73 -7.08
CA LYS A 50 3.70 27.76 -6.93
C LYS A 50 4.20 26.37 -7.30
N ILE A 51 4.06 25.42 -6.36
CA ILE A 51 4.41 24.02 -6.60
C ILE A 51 3.42 23.44 -7.60
N LYS A 52 3.90 22.98 -8.75
CA LYS A 52 3.10 22.33 -9.78
C LYS A 52 2.96 20.85 -9.46
N SER A 53 1.79 20.29 -9.61
CA SER A 53 1.56 18.84 -9.55
C SER A 53 0.49 18.45 -10.57
N VAL A 54 0.59 17.24 -11.09
CA VAL A 54 -0.41 16.65 -11.98
C VAL A 54 -1.11 15.53 -11.26
N GLU A 55 -2.40 15.37 -11.51
CA GLU A 55 -3.16 14.26 -10.99
C GLU A 55 -2.70 12.96 -11.65
N ASN A 56 -2.39 11.95 -10.85
CA ASN A 56 -2.05 10.64 -11.38
C ASN A 56 -3.34 9.87 -11.65
N LYS A 57 -3.48 9.37 -12.85
CA LYS A 57 -4.52 8.37 -13.14
C LYS A 57 -4.12 7.08 -12.42
N HIS A 58 -4.93 6.68 -11.45
CA HIS A 58 -4.74 5.40 -10.78
C HIS A 58 -5.44 4.31 -11.60
N THR A 59 -4.66 3.34 -12.05
CA THR A 59 -5.20 2.12 -12.63
C THR A 59 -5.64 1.20 -11.47
N HIS A 60 -6.83 0.67 -11.56
CA HIS A 60 -7.38 -0.30 -10.61
C HIS A 60 -8.05 -1.43 -11.37
N LEU A 61 -8.14 -2.58 -10.75
CA LEU A 61 -8.87 -3.71 -11.31
C LEU A 61 -10.38 -3.44 -11.25
N SER A 62 -11.06 -3.67 -12.34
CA SER A 62 -12.51 -3.75 -12.36
C SER A 62 -13.00 -5.03 -11.64
N PRO A 63 -14.26 -5.09 -11.21
CA PRO A 63 -14.84 -6.31 -10.64
C PRO A 63 -14.72 -7.53 -11.56
N ASP A 64 -14.86 -7.33 -12.87
CA ASP A 64 -14.76 -8.39 -13.87
C ASP A 64 -13.33 -8.91 -14.02
N GLU A 65 -12.33 -8.04 -13.97
CA GLU A 65 -10.93 -8.42 -14.00
C GLU A 65 -10.55 -9.19 -12.71
N LEU A 66 -11.01 -8.73 -11.56
CA LEU A 66 -10.81 -9.44 -10.30
C LEU A 66 -11.46 -10.83 -10.33
N TYR A 67 -12.66 -10.94 -10.90
CA TYR A 67 -13.34 -12.22 -11.08
C TYR A 67 -12.58 -13.18 -12.02
N LYS A 68 -11.99 -12.67 -13.11
CA LYS A 68 -11.14 -13.46 -14.00
C LYS A 68 -9.92 -14.03 -13.27
N ILE A 69 -9.26 -13.21 -12.44
CA ILE A 69 -8.14 -13.67 -11.60
C ILE A 69 -8.61 -14.74 -10.62
N GLU A 70 -9.75 -14.55 -10.00
CA GLU A 70 -10.34 -15.54 -9.07
C GLU A 70 -10.59 -16.88 -9.72
N LYS A 71 -11.08 -16.88 -10.96
CA LYS A 71 -11.38 -18.11 -11.74
C LYS A 71 -10.16 -18.76 -12.37
N LEU A 72 -9.03 -18.07 -12.42
CA LEU A 72 -7.81 -18.61 -12.99
C LEU A 72 -7.30 -19.77 -12.13
N SER A 73 -7.16 -20.94 -12.74
CA SER A 73 -6.48 -22.11 -12.16
C SER A 73 -5.12 -22.28 -12.82
N LEU A 74 -4.07 -22.31 -12.02
CA LEU A 74 -2.69 -22.40 -12.52
C LEU A 74 -2.15 -23.84 -12.51
N GLY A 75 -2.85 -24.76 -11.84
CA GLY A 75 -2.46 -26.17 -11.70
C GLY A 75 -1.25 -26.38 -10.77
N ASP A 76 -0.97 -27.63 -10.46
CA ASP A 76 0.03 -28.03 -9.46
C ASP A 76 1.45 -27.60 -9.81
N LYS A 77 1.78 -27.55 -11.11
CA LYS A 77 3.10 -27.09 -11.60
C LYS A 77 3.41 -25.65 -11.14
N TYR A 78 2.41 -24.84 -10.88
CA TYR A 78 2.53 -23.45 -10.50
C TYR A 78 1.96 -23.16 -9.09
N ALA A 79 2.04 -24.14 -8.19
CA ALA A 79 1.50 -24.03 -6.82
C ALA A 79 1.95 -22.75 -6.09
N ARG A 80 3.21 -22.30 -6.35
CA ARG A 80 3.70 -21.05 -5.78
C ARG A 80 2.95 -19.82 -6.31
N LEU A 81 2.67 -19.76 -7.60
CA LEU A 81 1.89 -18.68 -8.21
C LEU A 81 0.43 -18.73 -7.75
N GLU A 82 -0.12 -19.93 -7.57
CA GLU A 82 -1.46 -20.11 -7.00
C GLU A 82 -1.53 -19.49 -5.58
N LYS A 83 -0.53 -19.74 -4.74
CA LYS A 83 -0.41 -19.12 -3.41
C LYS A 83 -0.29 -17.59 -3.51
N THR A 84 0.51 -17.06 -4.43
CA THR A 84 0.67 -15.62 -4.65
C THR A 84 -0.66 -14.99 -5.11
N LYS A 85 -1.39 -15.66 -6.03
CA LYS A 85 -2.72 -15.25 -6.47
C LYS A 85 -3.71 -15.21 -5.32
N ASP A 86 -3.77 -16.26 -4.51
CA ASP A 86 -4.67 -16.34 -3.37
C ASP A 86 -4.36 -15.26 -2.33
N ALA A 87 -3.08 -14.97 -2.06
CA ALA A 87 -2.66 -13.88 -1.19
C ALA A 87 -3.06 -12.50 -1.73
N PHE A 88 -2.90 -12.28 -3.04
CA PHE A 88 -3.35 -11.06 -3.71
C PHE A 88 -4.86 -10.88 -3.59
N LEU A 89 -5.64 -11.91 -3.89
CA LEU A 89 -7.10 -11.90 -3.76
C LEU A 89 -7.53 -11.65 -2.30
N PHE A 90 -6.87 -12.30 -1.34
CA PHE A 90 -7.13 -12.06 0.07
C PHE A 90 -6.89 -10.60 0.46
N CYS A 91 -5.78 -10.01 0.00
CA CYS A 91 -5.50 -8.59 0.22
C CYS A 91 -6.56 -7.68 -0.41
N CYS A 92 -7.05 -8.00 -1.60
CA CYS A 92 -8.13 -7.26 -2.26
C CYS A 92 -9.43 -7.34 -1.45
N TYR A 93 -9.81 -8.52 -0.96
CA TYR A 93 -11.05 -8.73 -0.20
C TYR A 93 -10.98 -8.14 1.22
N ALA A 94 -9.81 -8.15 1.84
CA ALA A 94 -9.60 -7.56 3.16
C ALA A 94 -9.25 -6.07 3.12
N GLY A 95 -9.03 -5.48 1.94
CA GLY A 95 -8.57 -4.10 1.79
C GLY A 95 -7.22 -3.83 2.46
N MET A 96 -6.34 -4.85 2.50
CA MET A 96 -5.10 -4.77 3.25
C MET A 96 -3.87 -4.57 2.37
N ARG A 97 -2.82 -3.96 2.93
CA ARG A 97 -1.56 -3.80 2.23
C ARG A 97 -0.73 -5.07 2.29
N TYR A 98 0.10 -5.29 1.27
CA TYR A 98 1.07 -6.38 1.26
C TYR A 98 1.92 -6.42 2.54
N SER A 99 2.43 -5.28 3.00
CA SER A 99 3.22 -5.20 4.23
C SER A 99 2.46 -5.65 5.48
N ASP A 100 1.16 -5.43 5.52
CA ASP A 100 0.32 -5.88 6.64
C ASP A 100 0.08 -7.39 6.52
N PHE A 101 -0.18 -7.90 5.32
CA PHE A 101 -0.40 -9.32 5.05
C PHE A 101 0.78 -10.21 5.46
N VAL A 102 2.01 -9.88 5.04
CA VAL A 102 3.20 -10.70 5.35
C VAL A 102 3.62 -10.67 6.82
N ASN A 103 3.03 -9.78 7.60
CA ASN A 103 3.23 -9.70 9.05
C ASN A 103 2.08 -10.34 9.85
N LEU A 104 1.10 -10.96 9.17
CA LEU A 104 0.07 -11.72 9.84
C LEU A 104 0.63 -13.03 10.42
N THR A 105 0.01 -13.44 11.50
CA THR A 105 0.20 -14.76 12.12
C THR A 105 -1.17 -15.44 12.28
N ALA A 106 -1.17 -16.71 12.61
CA ALA A 106 -2.42 -17.42 12.91
C ALA A 106 -3.22 -16.78 14.08
N GLU A 107 -2.52 -16.11 14.99
CA GLU A 107 -3.14 -15.41 16.13
C GLU A 107 -4.01 -14.22 15.73
N ASN A 108 -3.79 -13.67 14.52
CA ASN A 108 -4.61 -12.58 13.98
C ASN A 108 -5.98 -13.06 13.53
N ILE A 109 -6.17 -14.38 13.35
CA ILE A 109 -7.45 -14.98 12.99
C ILE A 109 -8.15 -15.41 14.28
N VAL A 110 -9.15 -14.64 14.67
CA VAL A 110 -9.86 -14.80 15.94
C VAL A 110 -11.29 -15.24 15.70
N LYS A 111 -11.73 -16.27 16.41
CA LYS A 111 -13.13 -16.68 16.43
C LYS A 111 -13.85 -15.93 17.57
N ILE A 112 -14.86 -15.15 17.22
CA ILE A 112 -15.74 -14.46 18.18
C ILE A 112 -17.14 -15.04 18.00
N GLN A 113 -17.61 -15.78 18.99
CA GLN A 113 -18.84 -16.59 18.89
C GLN A 113 -18.76 -17.60 17.73
N LYS A 114 -19.55 -17.43 16.67
CA LYS A 114 -19.56 -18.28 15.47
C LYS A 114 -18.78 -17.69 14.31
N ASP A 115 -18.31 -16.45 14.45
CA ASP A 115 -17.78 -15.66 13.36
C ASP A 115 -16.26 -15.59 13.41
N THR A 116 -15.65 -15.60 12.22
CA THR A 116 -14.20 -15.46 12.07
C THR A 116 -13.85 -14.00 11.75
N TRP A 117 -12.98 -13.45 12.57
CA TRP A 117 -12.47 -12.09 12.48
C TRP A 117 -10.98 -12.09 12.18
N LEU A 118 -10.54 -11.10 11.41
CA LEU A 118 -9.13 -10.76 11.26
C LEU A 118 -8.84 -9.51 12.09
N ILE A 119 -7.98 -9.64 13.09
CA ILE A 119 -7.60 -8.54 13.99
C ILE A 119 -6.11 -8.35 13.91
N TYR A 120 -5.67 -7.17 13.47
CA TYR A 120 -4.24 -6.87 13.33
C TYR A 120 -3.96 -5.38 13.50
N LYS A 121 -2.68 -5.05 13.73
CA LYS A 121 -2.20 -3.67 13.79
C LYS A 121 -1.46 -3.32 12.51
N THR A 122 -1.90 -2.29 11.82
CA THR A 122 -1.26 -1.86 10.57
C THR A 122 0.19 -1.42 10.80
N ILE A 123 1.11 -1.84 9.93
CA ILE A 123 2.54 -1.49 10.04
C ILE A 123 2.77 0.01 9.89
N LYS A 124 2.10 0.64 8.92
CA LYS A 124 2.33 2.03 8.58
C LYS A 124 1.78 3.04 9.60
N THR A 125 0.57 2.79 10.12
CA THR A 125 -0.15 3.76 10.96
C THR A 125 -0.31 3.31 12.40
N ARG A 126 0.03 2.06 12.71
CA ARG A 126 -0.11 1.43 14.04
C ARG A 126 -1.55 1.41 14.57
N ILE A 127 -2.52 1.54 13.68
CA ILE A 127 -3.95 1.48 14.01
C ILE A 127 -4.38 0.02 14.02
N GLU A 128 -5.14 -0.37 15.04
CA GLU A 128 -5.79 -1.68 15.09
C GLU A 128 -6.96 -1.72 14.10
N VAL A 129 -7.01 -2.79 13.34
CA VAL A 129 -8.06 -3.07 12.35
C VAL A 129 -8.74 -4.38 12.74
N ARG A 130 -10.08 -4.36 12.73
CA ARG A 130 -10.92 -5.52 13.01
C ARG A 130 -11.85 -5.74 11.82
N LEU A 131 -11.67 -6.85 11.12
CA LEU A 131 -12.40 -7.19 9.91
C LEU A 131 -13.23 -8.45 10.09
N PRO A 132 -14.56 -8.37 9.91
CA PRO A 132 -15.45 -9.53 9.93
C PRO A 132 -15.33 -10.28 8.60
N LEU A 133 -14.47 -11.28 8.51
CA LEU A 133 -14.16 -11.98 7.25
C LEU A 133 -15.39 -12.67 6.64
N TYR A 134 -16.36 -13.05 7.44
CA TYR A 134 -17.59 -13.67 6.99
C TYR A 134 -18.51 -12.72 6.22
N LEU A 135 -18.43 -11.40 6.46
CA LEU A 135 -19.23 -10.39 5.76
C LEU A 135 -18.57 -9.87 4.48
N LEU A 136 -17.23 -9.74 4.51
CA LEU A 136 -16.51 -9.11 3.42
C LEU A 136 -16.57 -9.96 2.15
N PHE A 137 -17.03 -9.34 1.06
CA PHE A 137 -17.15 -10.00 -0.25
C PHE A 137 -17.82 -11.38 -0.18
N LYS A 138 -18.90 -11.49 0.62
CA LYS A 138 -19.63 -12.75 0.84
C LYS A 138 -18.75 -13.87 1.40
N GLY A 139 -17.80 -13.53 2.27
CA GLY A 139 -16.89 -14.49 2.91
C GLY A 139 -15.77 -15.03 2.03
N LYS A 140 -15.49 -14.43 0.86
CA LYS A 140 -14.43 -14.90 -0.04
C LYS A 140 -13.04 -14.92 0.62
N GLY A 141 -12.72 -13.93 1.45
CA GLY A 141 -11.47 -13.93 2.21
C GLY A 141 -11.37 -15.12 3.18
N LEU A 142 -12.48 -15.49 3.82
CA LEU A 142 -12.54 -16.66 4.69
C LEU A 142 -12.39 -17.97 3.91
N GLN A 143 -12.97 -18.06 2.71
CA GLN A 143 -12.81 -19.23 1.81
C GLN A 143 -11.34 -19.45 1.45
N ILE A 144 -10.60 -18.37 1.17
CA ILE A 144 -9.16 -18.45 0.90
C ILE A 144 -8.42 -18.95 2.15
N LEU A 145 -8.67 -18.39 3.33
CA LEU A 145 -8.00 -18.84 4.55
C LEU A 145 -8.26 -20.33 4.84
N ASN A 146 -9.46 -20.82 4.58
CA ASN A 146 -9.80 -22.23 4.77
C ASN A 146 -9.00 -23.18 3.89
N LYS A 147 -8.53 -22.73 2.70
CA LYS A 147 -7.59 -23.51 1.86
C LYS A 147 -6.24 -23.74 2.54
N TYR A 148 -5.84 -22.83 3.44
CA TYR A 148 -4.53 -22.81 4.10
C TYR A 148 -4.60 -23.02 5.60
N GLN A 149 -5.77 -23.49 6.13
CA GLN A 149 -6.02 -23.61 7.58
C GLN A 149 -4.96 -24.43 8.31
N ASP A 150 -4.40 -25.45 7.65
CA ASP A 150 -3.39 -26.33 8.25
C ASP A 150 -1.98 -25.71 8.26
N ASN A 151 -1.77 -24.64 7.47
CA ASN A 151 -0.48 -23.97 7.38
C ASN A 151 -0.60 -22.46 7.09
N LEU A 152 -1.34 -21.74 7.92
CA LEU A 152 -1.48 -20.28 7.81
C LEU A 152 -0.15 -19.54 7.87
N SER A 153 0.78 -20.05 8.68
CA SER A 153 2.12 -19.44 8.81
C SER A 153 2.90 -19.48 7.49
N ASP A 154 2.71 -20.51 6.67
CA ASP A 154 3.31 -20.54 5.34
C ASP A 154 2.54 -19.64 4.38
N PHE A 155 1.21 -19.62 4.45
CA PHE A 155 0.38 -18.77 3.59
C PHE A 155 0.77 -17.28 3.71
N PHE A 156 1.01 -16.79 4.93
CA PHE A 156 1.42 -15.40 5.16
C PHE A 156 2.89 -15.13 4.79
N LYS A 157 3.74 -16.16 4.64
CA LYS A 157 5.12 -16.01 4.21
C LYS A 157 5.23 -15.99 2.69
N LEU A 158 5.16 -14.79 2.12
CA LEU A 158 5.49 -14.57 0.72
C LEU A 158 6.94 -14.09 0.57
N ARG A 159 7.45 -14.14 -0.67
CA ARG A 159 8.70 -13.48 -1.02
C ARG A 159 8.61 -11.98 -0.79
N ASP A 160 9.76 -11.28 -0.85
CA ASP A 160 9.75 -9.83 -0.76
C ASP A 160 8.87 -9.19 -1.87
N ASN A 161 8.41 -7.98 -1.61
CA ASN A 161 7.47 -7.27 -2.48
C ASN A 161 7.97 -7.10 -3.93
N SER A 162 9.30 -6.99 -4.12
CA SER A 162 9.89 -6.83 -5.45
C SER A 162 9.82 -8.11 -6.27
N ASN A 163 9.88 -9.27 -5.63
CA ASN A 163 9.75 -10.56 -6.28
C ASN A 163 8.29 -10.94 -6.54
N VAL A 164 7.39 -10.64 -5.61
CA VAL A 164 5.93 -10.85 -5.79
C VAL A 164 5.40 -10.06 -6.99
N ASN A 165 5.87 -8.82 -7.17
CA ASN A 165 5.42 -7.98 -8.29
C ASN A 165 5.99 -8.39 -9.66
N LYS A 166 6.86 -9.39 -9.72
CA LYS A 166 7.40 -9.96 -10.96
C LYS A 166 6.71 -11.28 -11.36
N GLU A 167 5.93 -11.85 -10.45
CA GLU A 167 5.13 -13.06 -10.66
C GLU A 167 3.77 -12.72 -11.28
#